data_caa80e95229c1a47c9f6f7d772a8e678
#
_entry.id   caa80e95229c1a47c9f6f7d772a8e678
#
_cell.length_a   1.000
_cell.length_b   1.000
_cell.length_c   1.000
_cell.angle_alpha   90.00
_cell.angle_beta   90.00
_cell.angle_gamma   90.00
#
_symmetry.space_group_name_H-M   'P 1'
#
loop_
_entity.id
_entity.type
_entity.pdbx_description
1 polymer ?
#
loop_
_entity_poly.entity_id
_entity_poly.type
_entity_poly.pdbx_seq_one_letter_code
_entity_poly.pdbx_strand_id
1 'polypeptide(L)'
;MARKLISTFMAAAICLCGGAAVAAAEYKIVTANEKGTYFAIGVDLARFVAPDATIKLEVLPTAGSAANIKHLRYDPGVKFAIVQADVYQAFLDRAAGGNKEASTIIRPLRVILPLYNTEIHYIVRADSPLNHLHDIRDAKINGGILGSGAALITHTLYRMMFNGPIPEANASFLSNEEALVKLIGDKSVDVVVVAAGQPAPLIANMKPEAQKFIKLLKFDPAHPSSKLPLTVYSHSTVNASSYPNLLREDFTTISVGAFLVTYDFNLGGTVDYLTRFARSLCQNFSTLQAQGHPKWREVSLTLPALGPGWTYYAPTTREIRACLGKTKPSAPAKPARKCSAEERILGLCN
;
A
#
# COMPACT_ATOMS: atom_id res chain seq x y z
N MET A 1 -89.29 13.51 16.53
CA MET A 1 -88.14 14.29 16.97
C MET A 1 -86.91 13.42 16.78
N ALA A 2 -86.16 13.56 15.66
CA ALA A 2 -84.98 12.76 15.33
C ALA A 2 -83.77 13.65 15.38
N ARG A 3 -82.80 13.41 16.30
CA ARG A 3 -81.52 14.09 16.40
C ARG A 3 -80.49 13.29 15.55
N LYS A 4 -80.05 13.88 14.50
CA LYS A 4 -78.89 13.40 13.69
C LYS A 4 -77.59 13.75 14.44
N LEU A 5 -76.81 12.73 14.78
CA LEU A 5 -75.40 12.86 15.18
C LEU A 5 -74.53 12.81 13.95
N ILE A 6 -73.82 13.89 13.66
CA ILE A 6 -72.80 13.97 12.62
C ILE A 6 -71.47 13.62 13.28
N SER A 7 -70.91 12.45 12.95
CA SER A 7 -69.56 12.01 13.39
C SER A 7 -68.52 12.50 12.39
N THR A 8 -67.67 13.44 12.78
CA THR A 8 -66.60 13.99 11.99
C THR A 8 -65.35 13.06 12.13
N PHE A 9 -65.07 12.28 11.11
CA PHE A 9 -63.83 11.51 11.03
C PHE A 9 -62.69 12.46 10.60
N MET A 10 -61.78 12.74 11.53
CA MET A 10 -60.54 13.48 11.30
C MET A 10 -59.48 12.47 10.84
N ALA A 11 -59.25 12.36 9.53
CA ALA A 11 -58.19 11.53 8.98
C ALA A 11 -56.84 12.20 9.21
N ALA A 12 -56.03 11.67 10.13
CA ALA A 12 -54.65 12.07 10.34
C ALA A 12 -53.81 11.48 9.20
N ALA A 13 -53.40 12.31 8.25
CA ALA A 13 -52.41 11.94 7.25
C ALA A 13 -51.00 11.86 7.86
N ILE A 14 -50.57 10.65 8.18
CA ILE A 14 -49.18 10.40 8.59
C ILE A 14 -48.31 10.48 7.32
N CYS A 15 -47.62 11.61 7.12
CA CYS A 15 -46.56 11.74 6.15
C CYS A 15 -45.39 10.84 6.58
N LEU A 16 -45.31 9.63 6.05
CA LEU A 16 -44.14 8.79 6.08
C LEU A 16 -43.07 9.42 5.13
N CYS A 17 -42.26 10.34 5.67
CA CYS A 17 -41.03 10.74 5.04
C CYS A 17 -40.05 9.52 5.06
N GLY A 18 -40.25 8.59 4.16
CA GLY A 18 -39.30 7.53 3.90
C GLY A 18 -38.02 8.15 3.35
N GLY A 19 -37.05 8.40 4.22
CA GLY A 19 -35.70 8.72 3.79
C GLY A 19 -35.21 7.56 2.91
N ALA A 20 -35.06 7.80 1.60
CA ALA A 20 -34.43 6.83 0.73
C ALA A 20 -33.03 6.56 1.27
N ALA A 21 -32.81 5.40 1.86
CA ALA A 21 -31.46 4.96 2.23
C ALA A 21 -30.64 4.94 0.95
N VAL A 22 -29.62 5.79 0.88
CA VAL A 22 -28.67 5.78 -0.25
C VAL A 22 -27.97 4.44 -0.23
N ALA A 23 -28.22 3.59 -1.21
CA ALA A 23 -27.55 2.31 -1.33
C ALA A 23 -26.04 2.53 -1.45
N ALA A 24 -25.27 1.76 -0.70
CA ALA A 24 -23.81 1.80 -0.77
C ALA A 24 -23.34 1.33 -2.15
N ALA A 25 -22.35 2.03 -2.72
CA ALA A 25 -21.72 1.56 -3.93
C ALA A 25 -20.88 0.31 -3.66
N GLU A 26 -21.03 -0.71 -4.48
CA GLU A 26 -20.24 -1.93 -4.39
C GLU A 26 -18.96 -1.77 -5.22
N TYR A 27 -17.84 -1.61 -4.54
CA TYR A 27 -16.51 -1.48 -5.16
C TYR A 27 -15.56 -2.55 -4.64
N LYS A 28 -14.49 -2.75 -5.39
CA LYS A 28 -13.45 -3.75 -5.09
C LYS A 28 -12.08 -3.09 -5.00
N ILE A 29 -11.27 -3.60 -4.09
CA ILE A 29 -9.84 -3.33 -4.00
C ILE A 29 -9.06 -4.62 -4.27
N VAL A 30 -8.12 -4.59 -5.21
CA VAL A 30 -7.22 -5.70 -5.51
C VAL A 30 -5.89 -5.49 -4.79
N THR A 31 -5.38 -6.56 -4.17
CA THR A 31 -4.30 -6.51 -3.20
C THR A 31 -3.15 -7.48 -3.56
N ALA A 32 -2.95 -8.53 -2.79
CA ALA A 32 -2.00 -9.61 -3.03
C ALA A 32 -2.47 -10.86 -2.27
N ASN A 33 -1.56 -11.80 -1.99
CA ASN A 33 -1.86 -12.97 -1.17
C ASN A 33 -2.53 -12.56 0.15
N GLU A 34 -3.54 -13.32 0.60
CA GLU A 34 -4.31 -13.07 1.83
C GLU A 34 -3.45 -12.97 3.10
N LYS A 35 -2.31 -13.64 3.12
CA LYS A 35 -1.33 -13.56 4.21
C LYS A 35 -0.32 -12.41 4.02
N GLY A 36 -0.54 -11.53 3.02
CA GLY A 36 0.34 -10.42 2.71
C GLY A 36 -0.14 -9.10 3.30
N THR A 37 0.79 -8.17 3.46
CA THR A 37 0.50 -6.83 4.01
C THR A 37 -0.51 -6.06 3.17
N TYR A 38 -0.49 -6.19 1.84
CA TYR A 38 -1.45 -5.50 0.98
C TYR A 38 -2.89 -5.90 1.25
N PHE A 39 -3.11 -7.20 1.52
CA PHE A 39 -4.45 -7.68 1.88
C PHE A 39 -4.90 -7.10 3.22
N ALA A 40 -4.05 -7.09 4.24
CA ALA A 40 -4.34 -6.49 5.53
C ALA A 40 -4.66 -4.99 5.42
N ILE A 41 -3.90 -4.22 4.62
CA ILE A 41 -4.19 -2.81 4.34
C ILE A 41 -5.54 -2.65 3.63
N GLY A 42 -5.86 -3.53 2.67
CA GLY A 42 -7.17 -3.55 2.00
C GLY A 42 -8.33 -3.77 2.98
N VAL A 43 -8.16 -4.71 3.92
CA VAL A 43 -9.14 -4.99 5.00
C VAL A 43 -9.32 -3.78 5.91
N ASP A 44 -8.23 -3.10 6.28
CA ASP A 44 -8.32 -1.88 7.09
C ASP A 44 -9.07 -0.76 6.36
N LEU A 45 -8.82 -0.56 5.07
CA LEU A 45 -9.55 0.41 4.24
C LEU A 45 -11.03 0.06 4.14
N ALA A 46 -11.37 -1.22 3.97
CA ALA A 46 -12.75 -1.69 3.92
C ALA A 46 -13.48 -1.50 5.26
N ARG A 47 -12.76 -1.69 6.37
CA ARG A 47 -13.31 -1.60 7.73
C ARG A 47 -13.45 -0.17 8.22
N PHE A 48 -12.43 0.66 8.05
CA PHE A 48 -12.34 1.96 8.73
C PHE A 48 -12.62 3.15 7.80
N VAL A 49 -12.53 2.96 6.47
CA VAL A 49 -12.64 4.08 5.52
C VAL A 49 -13.88 3.97 4.64
N ALA A 50 -14.13 2.81 4.05
CA ALA A 50 -15.18 2.63 3.06
C ALA A 50 -16.60 2.92 3.58
N PRO A 51 -16.98 2.55 4.83
CA PRO A 51 -18.34 2.78 5.33
C PRO A 51 -18.74 4.26 5.36
N ASP A 52 -17.89 5.16 5.84
CA ASP A 52 -18.18 6.60 5.91
C ASP A 52 -18.25 7.24 4.52
N ALA A 53 -17.66 6.58 3.50
CA ALA A 53 -17.80 6.97 2.10
C ALA A 53 -19.06 6.40 1.44
N THR A 54 -19.89 5.64 2.16
CA THR A 54 -21.04 4.89 1.63
C THR A 54 -20.59 3.91 0.53
N ILE A 55 -19.48 3.21 0.77
CA ILE A 55 -18.91 2.18 -0.10
C ILE A 55 -18.89 0.86 0.65
N LYS A 56 -19.42 -0.19 0.03
CA LYS A 56 -19.17 -1.58 0.40
C LYS A 56 -17.93 -2.03 -0.38
N LEU A 57 -16.79 -2.08 0.31
CA LEU A 57 -15.50 -2.39 -0.33
C LEU A 57 -15.16 -3.86 -0.14
N GLU A 58 -15.19 -4.63 -1.23
CA GLU A 58 -14.75 -6.02 -1.28
C GLU A 58 -13.22 -6.07 -1.45
N VAL A 59 -12.53 -6.83 -0.62
CA VAL A 59 -11.07 -7.01 -0.68
C VAL A 59 -10.75 -8.30 -1.42
N LEU A 60 -10.09 -8.18 -2.57
CA LEU A 60 -9.76 -9.32 -3.42
C LEU A 60 -8.27 -9.66 -3.34
N PRO A 61 -7.93 -10.90 -2.99
CA PRO A 61 -6.57 -11.40 -3.13
C PRO A 61 -6.23 -11.60 -4.61
N THR A 62 -4.97 -11.36 -4.97
CA THR A 62 -4.45 -11.51 -6.34
C THR A 62 -3.02 -12.03 -6.31
N ALA A 63 -2.43 -12.18 -7.50
CA ALA A 63 -1.00 -12.44 -7.61
C ALA A 63 -0.12 -11.27 -7.12
N GLY A 64 -0.64 -10.04 -7.11
CA GLY A 64 0.05 -8.84 -6.64
C GLY A 64 0.11 -7.71 -7.68
N SER A 65 1.07 -6.82 -7.55
CA SER A 65 1.09 -5.51 -8.20
C SER A 65 0.90 -5.51 -9.71
N ALA A 66 1.55 -6.41 -10.45
CA ALA A 66 1.41 -6.44 -11.91
C ALA A 66 0.03 -6.96 -12.36
N ALA A 67 -0.53 -7.94 -11.62
CA ALA A 67 -1.90 -8.39 -11.84
C ALA A 67 -2.90 -7.28 -11.47
N ASN A 68 -2.66 -6.57 -10.37
CA ASN A 68 -3.53 -5.51 -9.86
C ASN A 68 -3.76 -4.39 -10.89
N ILE A 69 -2.73 -3.97 -11.60
CA ILE A 69 -2.84 -2.96 -12.65
C ILE A 69 -3.80 -3.43 -13.77
N LYS A 70 -3.74 -4.73 -14.13
CA LYS A 70 -4.63 -5.32 -15.12
C LYS A 70 -6.07 -5.44 -14.61
N HIS A 71 -6.26 -5.96 -13.39
CA HIS A 71 -7.58 -6.06 -12.75
C HIS A 71 -8.26 -4.70 -12.62
N LEU A 72 -7.50 -3.66 -12.20
CA LEU A 72 -8.03 -2.31 -12.10
C LEU A 72 -8.52 -1.77 -13.45
N ARG A 73 -7.90 -2.20 -14.56
CA ARG A 73 -8.28 -1.80 -15.91
C ARG A 73 -9.50 -2.54 -16.43
N TYR A 74 -9.58 -3.85 -16.22
CA TYR A 74 -10.48 -4.72 -16.96
C TYR A 74 -11.64 -5.27 -16.12
N ASP A 75 -11.47 -5.39 -14.79
CA ASP A 75 -12.47 -6.06 -13.98
C ASP A 75 -13.58 -5.11 -13.51
N PRO A 76 -14.84 -5.49 -13.67
CA PRO A 76 -15.98 -4.69 -13.22
C PRO A 76 -15.94 -4.47 -11.70
N GLY A 77 -16.24 -3.24 -11.28
CA GLY A 77 -16.31 -2.88 -9.87
C GLY A 77 -14.95 -2.63 -9.18
N VAL A 78 -13.82 -3.03 -9.76
CA VAL A 78 -12.50 -2.72 -9.23
C VAL A 78 -12.24 -1.21 -9.40
N LYS A 79 -12.07 -0.52 -8.28
CA LYS A 79 -11.83 0.94 -8.25
C LYS A 79 -10.54 1.30 -7.53
N PHE A 80 -9.98 0.36 -6.79
CA PHE A 80 -8.76 0.54 -6.01
C PHE A 80 -7.79 -0.62 -6.23
N ALA A 81 -6.51 -0.32 -6.18
CA ALA A 81 -5.44 -1.32 -6.19
C ALA A 81 -4.27 -0.87 -5.32
N ILE A 82 -3.48 -1.82 -4.82
CA ILE A 82 -2.18 -1.54 -4.20
C ILE A 82 -1.10 -2.02 -5.16
N VAL A 83 -0.14 -1.13 -5.48
CA VAL A 83 0.88 -1.37 -6.50
C VAL A 83 2.24 -0.87 -6.03
N GLN A 84 3.29 -1.66 -6.30
CA GLN A 84 4.69 -1.25 -6.07
C GLN A 84 5.15 -0.22 -7.11
N ALA A 85 6.05 0.65 -6.69
CA ALA A 85 6.60 1.71 -7.51
C ALA A 85 7.33 1.20 -8.75
N ASP A 86 8.14 0.16 -8.61
CA ASP A 86 8.91 -0.43 -9.69
C ASP A 86 8.04 -1.12 -10.74
N VAL A 87 6.93 -1.75 -10.32
CA VAL A 87 5.94 -2.33 -11.24
C VAL A 87 5.26 -1.23 -12.05
N TYR A 88 4.85 -0.15 -11.40
CA TYR A 88 4.28 1.01 -12.10
C TYR A 88 5.28 1.55 -13.13
N GLN A 89 6.54 1.76 -12.72
CA GLN A 89 7.59 2.25 -13.60
C GLN A 89 7.86 1.30 -14.77
N ALA A 90 7.88 -0.02 -14.53
CA ALA A 90 8.07 -1.00 -15.59
C ALA A 90 6.97 -0.93 -16.67
N PHE A 91 5.72 -0.66 -16.28
CA PHE A 91 4.64 -0.43 -17.25
C PHE A 91 4.81 0.89 -18.02
N LEU A 92 5.25 1.97 -17.35
CA LEU A 92 5.57 3.24 -18.03
C LEU A 92 6.69 3.08 -19.07
N ASP A 93 7.76 2.38 -18.71
CA ASP A 93 8.90 2.13 -19.60
C ASP A 93 8.48 1.30 -20.83
N ARG A 94 7.64 0.27 -20.62
CA ARG A 94 7.08 -0.53 -21.71
C ARG A 94 6.18 0.31 -22.63
N ALA A 95 5.36 1.18 -22.06
CA ALA A 95 4.51 2.10 -22.82
C ALA A 95 5.33 3.10 -23.63
N ALA A 96 6.40 3.67 -23.04
CA ALA A 96 7.35 4.55 -23.73
C ALA A 96 8.10 3.82 -24.86
N GLY A 97 8.43 2.54 -24.69
CA GLY A 97 9.01 1.66 -25.70
C GLY A 97 8.03 1.20 -26.80
N GLY A 98 6.80 1.75 -26.85
CA GLY A 98 5.82 1.49 -27.92
C GLY A 98 4.88 0.30 -27.66
N ASN A 99 4.90 -0.32 -26.49
CA ASN A 99 3.95 -1.38 -26.15
C ASN A 99 2.55 -0.79 -25.95
N LYS A 100 1.63 -1.07 -26.88
CA LYS A 100 0.27 -0.52 -26.91
C LYS A 100 -0.57 -0.98 -25.72
N GLU A 101 -0.45 -2.23 -25.30
CA GLU A 101 -1.19 -2.78 -24.15
C GLU A 101 -0.76 -2.06 -22.87
N ALA A 102 0.55 -2.00 -22.61
CA ALA A 102 1.09 -1.27 -21.47
C ALA A 102 0.65 0.19 -21.45
N SER A 103 0.68 0.85 -22.60
CA SER A 103 0.19 2.24 -22.77
C SER A 103 -1.29 2.38 -22.41
N THR A 104 -2.14 1.47 -22.89
CA THR A 104 -3.59 1.48 -22.62
C THR A 104 -3.90 1.27 -21.13
N ILE A 105 -3.10 0.45 -20.47
CA ILE A 105 -3.28 0.13 -19.05
C ILE A 105 -2.75 1.26 -18.16
N ILE A 106 -1.55 1.80 -18.47
CA ILE A 106 -0.85 2.67 -17.51
C ILE A 106 -1.26 4.15 -17.60
N ARG A 107 -1.62 4.63 -18.79
CA ARG A 107 -1.97 6.06 -18.99
C ARG A 107 -3.07 6.58 -18.07
N PRO A 108 -4.17 5.85 -17.84
CA PRO A 108 -5.23 6.31 -16.94
C PRO A 108 -4.98 5.97 -15.47
N LEU A 109 -3.87 5.33 -15.10
CA LEU A 109 -3.56 5.02 -13.72
C LEU A 109 -3.22 6.28 -12.94
N ARG A 110 -3.78 6.42 -11.72
CA ARG A 110 -3.62 7.58 -10.84
C ARG A 110 -3.31 7.16 -9.43
N VAL A 111 -2.41 7.88 -8.77
CA VAL A 111 -2.10 7.68 -7.36
C VAL A 111 -3.13 8.39 -6.50
N ILE A 112 -3.69 7.69 -5.52
CA ILE A 112 -4.49 8.29 -4.44
C ILE A 112 -3.55 8.74 -3.32
N LEU A 113 -2.70 7.83 -2.83
CA LEU A 113 -1.81 8.07 -1.70
C LEU A 113 -0.55 7.18 -1.81
N PRO A 114 0.65 7.73 -1.59
CA PRO A 114 1.81 6.91 -1.25
C PRO A 114 1.56 6.20 0.07
N LEU A 115 1.85 4.90 0.12
CA LEU A 115 1.71 4.11 1.33
C LEU A 115 3.07 4.03 2.06
N TYR A 116 3.54 2.87 2.32
CA TYR A 116 4.77 2.57 3.05
C TYR A 116 5.80 1.93 2.11
N ASN A 117 7.03 1.79 2.61
CA ASN A 117 8.02 0.97 1.93
C ASN A 117 7.78 -0.52 2.24
N THR A 118 7.76 -1.32 1.20
CA THR A 118 7.69 -2.79 1.28
C THR A 118 9.11 -3.33 1.36
N GLU A 119 9.46 -3.98 2.45
CA GLU A 119 10.74 -4.65 2.63
C GLU A 119 10.78 -5.94 1.80
N ILE A 120 11.96 -6.26 1.28
CA ILE A 120 12.18 -7.50 0.55
C ILE A 120 12.96 -8.45 1.44
N HIS A 121 12.32 -9.57 1.78
CA HIS A 121 12.89 -10.60 2.62
C HIS A 121 13.45 -11.72 1.75
N TYR A 122 14.73 -11.97 1.84
CA TYR A 122 15.43 -13.07 1.16
C TYR A 122 15.66 -14.18 2.18
N ILE A 123 14.83 -15.21 2.08
CA ILE A 123 14.81 -16.34 3.03
C ILE A 123 15.68 -17.45 2.48
N VAL A 124 16.61 -17.95 3.28
CA VAL A 124 17.47 -19.11 2.99
C VAL A 124 17.41 -20.09 4.15
N ARG A 125 17.89 -21.32 3.94
CA ARG A 125 18.06 -22.25 5.06
C ARG A 125 19.05 -21.72 6.09
N ALA A 126 18.85 -22.05 7.34
CA ALA A 126 19.73 -21.65 8.44
C ALA A 126 21.18 -22.14 8.26
N ASP A 127 21.35 -23.33 7.66
CA ASP A 127 22.63 -23.94 7.33
C ASP A 127 23.26 -23.48 6.01
N SER A 128 22.60 -22.57 5.27
CA SER A 128 23.10 -22.04 4.00
C SER A 128 24.39 -21.24 4.21
N PRO A 129 25.38 -21.35 3.30
CA PRO A 129 26.57 -20.49 3.32
C PRO A 129 26.29 -19.05 2.93
N LEU A 130 25.13 -18.76 2.28
CA LEU A 130 24.73 -17.43 1.86
C LEU A 130 24.41 -16.55 3.08
N ASN A 131 24.91 -15.31 3.13
CA ASN A 131 24.68 -14.36 4.22
C ASN A 131 24.20 -12.98 3.69
N HIS A 132 24.56 -12.65 2.46
CA HIS A 132 24.21 -11.38 1.84
C HIS A 132 23.54 -11.57 0.48
N LEU A 133 22.86 -10.53 0.00
CA LEU A 133 22.23 -10.56 -1.33
C LEU A 133 23.25 -10.76 -2.46
N HIS A 134 24.45 -10.27 -2.30
CA HIS A 134 25.49 -10.45 -3.30
C HIS A 134 26.06 -11.88 -3.40
N ASP A 135 25.68 -12.78 -2.47
CA ASP A 135 26.08 -14.19 -2.50
C ASP A 135 25.19 -15.06 -3.42
N ILE A 136 24.03 -14.54 -3.91
CA ILE A 136 23.00 -15.37 -4.56
C ILE A 136 23.22 -15.64 -6.06
N ARG A 137 24.36 -15.27 -6.61
CA ARG A 137 24.62 -15.32 -8.07
C ARG A 137 24.26 -16.66 -8.71
N ASP A 138 24.63 -17.77 -8.08
CA ASP A 138 24.44 -19.12 -8.63
C ASP A 138 23.33 -19.91 -7.92
N ALA A 139 22.59 -19.23 -7.03
CA ALA A 139 21.53 -19.85 -6.23
C ALA A 139 20.26 -20.14 -7.06
N LYS A 140 19.51 -21.16 -6.68
CA LYS A 140 18.16 -21.43 -7.18
C LYS A 140 17.17 -20.53 -6.43
N ILE A 141 16.61 -19.55 -7.15
CA ILE A 141 15.83 -18.47 -6.57
C ILE A 141 14.36 -18.61 -6.92
N ASN A 142 13.49 -18.64 -5.92
CA ASN A 142 12.07 -18.41 -6.12
C ASN A 142 11.73 -16.95 -5.93
N GLY A 143 11.31 -16.29 -7.01
CA GLY A 143 10.90 -14.88 -7.00
C GLY A 143 9.44 -14.64 -6.59
N GLY A 144 8.68 -15.71 -6.31
CA GLY A 144 7.24 -15.63 -6.13
C GLY A 144 6.47 -15.84 -7.44
N ILE A 145 5.15 -15.90 -7.36
CA ILE A 145 4.29 -16.23 -8.52
C ILE A 145 4.37 -15.16 -9.62
N LEU A 146 4.17 -15.60 -10.86
CA LEU A 146 4.11 -14.67 -12.01
C LEU A 146 3.01 -13.62 -11.80
N GLY A 147 3.30 -12.38 -12.20
CA GLY A 147 2.39 -11.25 -11.99
C GLY A 147 2.51 -10.58 -10.61
N SER A 148 3.34 -11.12 -9.71
CA SER A 148 3.64 -10.48 -8.42
C SER A 148 4.69 -9.38 -8.55
N GLY A 149 4.67 -8.45 -7.58
CA GLY A 149 5.77 -7.47 -7.43
C GLY A 149 7.07 -8.15 -7.01
N ALA A 150 6.99 -9.22 -6.21
CA ALA A 150 8.16 -10.00 -5.80
C ALA A 150 8.90 -10.61 -7.00
N ALA A 151 8.17 -11.16 -7.99
CA ALA A 151 8.78 -11.69 -9.20
C ALA A 151 9.52 -10.59 -9.98
N LEU A 152 8.91 -9.43 -10.16
CA LEU A 152 9.54 -8.32 -10.88
C LEU A 152 10.80 -7.82 -10.16
N ILE A 153 10.69 -7.51 -8.86
CA ILE A 153 11.84 -6.96 -8.11
C ILE A 153 12.99 -7.97 -8.05
N THR A 154 12.70 -9.26 -7.86
CA THR A 154 13.73 -10.31 -7.83
C THR A 154 14.56 -10.34 -9.12
N HIS A 155 13.88 -10.40 -10.26
CA HIS A 155 14.56 -10.43 -11.56
C HIS A 155 15.27 -9.12 -11.90
N THR A 156 14.67 -7.98 -11.55
CA THR A 156 15.26 -6.66 -11.79
C THR A 156 16.49 -6.45 -10.92
N LEU A 157 16.38 -6.73 -9.63
CA LEU A 157 17.48 -6.57 -8.68
C LEU A 157 18.66 -7.50 -9.03
N TYR A 158 18.37 -8.78 -9.31
CA TYR A 158 19.41 -9.73 -9.74
C TYR A 158 20.15 -9.23 -10.97
N ARG A 159 19.45 -8.79 -12.01
CA ARG A 159 20.07 -8.23 -13.23
C ARG A 159 20.94 -7.01 -12.94
N MET A 160 20.48 -6.13 -12.04
CA MET A 160 21.25 -4.95 -11.65
C MET A 160 22.51 -5.30 -10.86
N MET A 161 22.43 -6.31 -9.99
CA MET A 161 23.57 -6.74 -9.16
C MET A 161 24.60 -7.54 -9.95
N PHE A 162 24.18 -8.36 -10.91
CA PHE A 162 25.03 -9.37 -11.55
C PHE A 162 25.23 -9.15 -13.06
N ASN A 163 24.65 -8.07 -13.60
CA ASN A 163 24.74 -7.70 -15.02
C ASN A 163 24.23 -8.79 -15.97
N GLY A 164 23.18 -9.52 -15.58
CA GLY A 164 22.55 -10.57 -16.37
C GLY A 164 21.28 -11.10 -15.72
N PRO A 165 20.42 -11.81 -16.45
CA PRO A 165 19.22 -12.42 -15.90
C PRO A 165 19.57 -13.58 -14.96
N ILE A 166 18.63 -13.96 -14.10
CA ILE A 166 18.69 -15.26 -13.38
C ILE A 166 18.67 -16.36 -14.45
N PRO A 167 19.64 -17.31 -14.44
CA PRO A 167 19.61 -18.44 -15.35
C PRO A 167 18.27 -19.20 -15.25
N GLU A 168 17.70 -19.61 -16.37
CA GLU A 168 16.37 -20.24 -16.39
C GLU A 168 16.27 -21.48 -15.47
N ALA A 169 17.33 -22.28 -15.43
CA ALA A 169 17.41 -23.46 -14.54
C ALA A 169 17.42 -23.09 -13.03
N ASN A 170 17.72 -21.84 -12.70
CA ASN A 170 17.82 -21.34 -11.34
C ASN A 170 16.62 -20.47 -10.96
N ALA A 171 15.68 -20.19 -11.86
CA ALA A 171 14.48 -19.39 -11.61
C ALA A 171 13.27 -20.26 -11.34
N SER A 172 12.46 -19.91 -10.34
CA SER A 172 11.16 -20.53 -10.11
C SER A 172 10.12 -19.48 -9.72
N PHE A 173 8.85 -19.80 -9.96
CA PHE A 173 7.70 -18.90 -9.78
C PHE A 173 6.59 -19.58 -8.97
N LEU A 174 6.97 -20.19 -7.87
CA LEU A 174 6.06 -20.89 -6.95
C LEU A 174 5.41 -19.89 -5.98
N SER A 175 4.31 -20.29 -5.35
CA SER A 175 3.81 -19.59 -4.17
C SER A 175 4.88 -19.58 -3.05
N ASN A 176 4.79 -18.63 -2.15
CA ASN A 176 5.78 -18.53 -1.06
C ASN A 176 5.76 -19.76 -0.16
N GLU A 177 4.58 -20.32 0.08
CA GLU A 177 4.37 -21.51 0.89
C GLU A 177 5.01 -22.75 0.23
N GLU A 178 4.76 -22.97 -1.06
CA GLU A 178 5.38 -24.06 -1.82
C GLU A 178 6.90 -23.93 -1.86
N ALA A 179 7.39 -22.71 -2.08
CA ALA A 179 8.81 -22.43 -2.13
C ALA A 179 9.50 -22.69 -0.78
N LEU A 180 8.86 -22.35 0.34
CA LEU A 180 9.39 -22.66 1.68
C LEU A 180 9.42 -24.17 1.96
N VAL A 181 8.43 -24.92 1.50
CA VAL A 181 8.45 -26.39 1.59
C VAL A 181 9.64 -26.96 0.80
N LYS A 182 9.89 -26.45 -0.42
CA LYS A 182 11.03 -26.85 -1.24
C LYS A 182 12.38 -26.40 -0.67
N LEU A 183 12.44 -25.21 -0.08
CA LEU A 183 13.64 -24.69 0.58
C LEU A 183 14.10 -25.61 1.72
N ILE A 184 13.17 -26.06 2.57
CA ILE A 184 13.47 -26.82 3.79
C ILE A 184 13.49 -28.33 3.51
N GLY A 185 12.53 -28.83 2.72
CA GLY A 185 12.27 -30.25 2.50
C GLY A 185 13.26 -30.90 1.53
N ASP A 186 13.06 -30.68 0.23
CA ASP A 186 13.87 -31.33 -0.84
C ASP A 186 15.11 -30.51 -1.24
N LYS A 187 15.26 -29.30 -0.71
CA LYS A 187 16.38 -28.38 -1.00
C LYS A 187 16.52 -28.03 -2.49
N SER A 188 15.42 -28.09 -3.23
CA SER A 188 15.41 -27.76 -4.68
C SER A 188 15.35 -26.24 -4.93
N VAL A 189 15.11 -25.45 -3.89
CA VAL A 189 15.19 -23.98 -3.86
C VAL A 189 16.22 -23.57 -2.81
N ASP A 190 17.08 -22.59 -3.12
CA ASP A 190 18.07 -22.05 -2.19
C ASP A 190 17.64 -20.75 -1.55
N VAL A 191 16.89 -19.91 -2.29
CA VAL A 191 16.43 -18.59 -1.88
C VAL A 191 14.94 -18.41 -2.19
N VAL A 192 14.17 -18.01 -1.20
CA VAL A 192 12.76 -17.60 -1.35
C VAL A 192 12.66 -16.10 -1.13
N VAL A 193 12.14 -15.37 -2.10
CA VAL A 193 11.98 -13.91 -2.02
C VAL A 193 10.54 -13.55 -1.68
N VAL A 194 10.37 -12.79 -0.60
CA VAL A 194 9.07 -12.32 -0.11
C VAL A 194 9.07 -10.79 -0.04
N ALA A 195 8.25 -10.16 -0.88
CA ALA A 195 8.01 -8.73 -0.82
C ALA A 195 6.79 -8.46 0.08
N ALA A 196 7.03 -8.02 1.29
CA ALA A 196 5.98 -7.73 2.26
C ALA A 196 6.46 -6.69 3.28
N GLY A 197 5.56 -5.80 3.72
CA GLY A 197 5.84 -4.93 4.84
C GLY A 197 6.03 -5.73 6.14
N GLN A 198 6.92 -5.28 7.00
CA GLN A 198 7.17 -5.94 8.28
C GLN A 198 6.13 -5.53 9.36
N PRO A 199 5.73 -6.46 10.26
CA PRO A 199 6.05 -7.88 10.22
C PRO A 199 5.33 -8.60 9.07
N ALA A 200 6.07 -9.33 8.23
CA ALA A 200 5.49 -10.16 7.18
C ALA A 200 4.78 -11.37 7.78
N PRO A 201 3.46 -11.55 7.59
CA PRO A 201 2.70 -12.60 8.27
C PRO A 201 3.23 -14.01 8.00
N LEU A 202 3.72 -14.26 6.79
CA LEU A 202 4.33 -15.54 6.43
C LEU A 202 5.49 -15.94 7.36
N ILE A 203 6.29 -14.97 7.78
CA ILE A 203 7.45 -15.18 8.66
C ILE A 203 7.01 -15.08 10.12
N ALA A 204 6.26 -14.04 10.48
CA ALA A 204 5.86 -13.77 11.86
C ALA A 204 4.98 -14.86 12.45
N ASN A 205 4.08 -15.46 11.65
CA ASN A 205 3.16 -16.51 12.08
C ASN A 205 3.73 -17.93 11.90
N MET A 206 4.97 -18.05 11.44
CA MET A 206 5.64 -19.34 11.34
C MET A 206 5.89 -19.89 12.75
N LYS A 207 5.67 -21.19 12.94
CA LYS A 207 5.96 -21.84 14.22
C LYS A 207 7.42 -21.65 14.62
N PRO A 208 7.73 -21.41 15.90
CA PRO A 208 9.12 -21.18 16.35
C PRO A 208 10.09 -22.31 15.96
N GLU A 209 9.60 -23.55 15.93
CA GLU A 209 10.38 -24.70 15.50
C GLU A 209 10.77 -24.61 14.01
N ALA A 210 9.86 -24.14 13.17
CA ALA A 210 10.11 -23.98 11.73
C ALA A 210 11.05 -22.79 11.47
N GLN A 211 10.95 -21.71 12.26
CA GLN A 211 11.84 -20.54 12.13
C GLN A 211 13.33 -20.92 12.34
N LYS A 212 13.62 -21.96 13.12
CA LYS A 212 15.01 -22.44 13.34
C LYS A 212 15.69 -22.99 12.08
N PHE A 213 14.92 -23.33 11.05
CA PHE A 213 15.44 -23.87 9.79
C PHE A 213 15.74 -22.81 8.75
N ILE A 214 15.44 -21.54 9.03
CA ILE A 214 15.65 -20.43 8.10
C ILE A 214 16.48 -19.31 8.71
N LYS A 215 17.07 -18.49 7.83
CA LYS A 215 17.61 -17.17 8.15
C LYS A 215 17.31 -16.20 7.02
N LEU A 216 17.45 -14.90 7.27
CA LEU A 216 17.29 -13.84 6.29
C LEU A 216 18.66 -13.35 5.80
N LEU A 217 18.80 -13.11 4.50
CA LEU A 217 19.99 -12.49 3.93
C LEU A 217 19.99 -10.99 4.19
N LYS A 218 21.16 -10.45 4.42
CA LYS A 218 21.39 -9.00 4.60
C LYS A 218 21.72 -8.33 3.28
N PHE A 219 21.33 -7.08 3.12
CA PHE A 219 21.79 -6.23 2.02
C PHE A 219 22.96 -5.39 2.53
N ASP A 220 24.08 -5.43 1.81
CA ASP A 220 25.23 -4.58 2.08
C ASP A 220 25.24 -3.39 1.12
N PRO A 221 24.86 -2.17 1.56
CA PRO A 221 24.85 -0.97 0.71
C PRO A 221 26.24 -0.57 0.20
N ALA A 222 27.31 -0.96 0.91
CA ALA A 222 28.67 -0.61 0.54
C ALA A 222 29.28 -1.54 -0.54
N HIS A 223 28.67 -2.73 -0.75
CA HIS A 223 29.18 -3.68 -1.74
C HIS A 223 29.08 -3.12 -3.16
N PRO A 224 30.10 -3.32 -4.03
CA PRO A 224 30.09 -2.78 -5.40
C PRO A 224 28.84 -3.12 -6.22
N SER A 225 28.28 -4.33 -6.09
CA SER A 225 27.05 -4.74 -6.80
C SER A 225 25.79 -4.02 -6.31
N SER A 226 25.84 -3.34 -5.16
CA SER A 226 24.70 -2.61 -4.62
C SER A 226 24.53 -1.21 -5.20
N LYS A 227 25.53 -0.68 -5.90
CA LYS A 227 25.52 0.69 -6.45
C LYS A 227 24.36 0.91 -7.44
N LEU A 228 24.19 0.00 -8.41
CA LEU A 228 23.13 0.14 -9.41
C LEU A 228 21.73 -0.08 -8.80
N PRO A 229 21.46 -1.13 -7.99
CA PRO A 229 20.23 -1.25 -7.26
C PRO A 229 19.80 0.01 -6.50
N LEU A 230 20.70 0.67 -5.80
CA LEU A 230 20.41 1.87 -5.01
C LEU A 230 20.05 3.11 -5.83
N THR A 231 20.16 3.07 -7.17
CA THR A 231 19.65 4.13 -8.06
C THR A 231 18.13 4.04 -8.26
N VAL A 232 17.52 2.88 -7.98
CA VAL A 232 16.09 2.60 -8.22
C VAL A 232 15.35 2.26 -6.94
N TYR A 233 15.98 1.50 -6.06
CA TYR A 233 15.41 1.02 -4.81
C TYR A 233 16.02 1.74 -3.63
N SER A 234 15.30 1.74 -2.51
CA SER A 234 15.81 2.23 -1.23
C SER A 234 16.26 1.06 -0.36
N HIS A 235 17.22 1.30 0.52
CA HIS A 235 17.46 0.38 1.63
C HIS A 235 16.53 0.70 2.81
N SER A 236 16.21 -0.32 3.60
CA SER A 236 15.36 -0.23 4.78
C SER A 236 15.90 -1.14 5.87
N THR A 237 15.45 -0.94 7.09
CA THR A 237 15.82 -1.77 8.22
C THR A 237 14.75 -2.83 8.46
N VAL A 238 15.16 -4.10 8.56
CA VAL A 238 14.33 -5.16 9.12
C VAL A 238 14.55 -5.18 10.61
N ASN A 239 13.51 -4.91 11.39
CA ASN A 239 13.59 -4.80 12.84
C ASN A 239 13.50 -6.19 13.49
N ALA A 240 14.41 -6.48 14.42
CA ALA A 240 14.38 -7.72 15.20
C ALA A 240 13.07 -7.89 15.97
N SER A 241 12.49 -6.78 16.44
CA SER A 241 11.18 -6.77 17.11
C SER A 241 10.02 -7.26 16.22
N SER A 242 10.15 -7.20 14.90
CA SER A 242 9.17 -7.76 13.96
C SER A 242 9.22 -9.30 13.89
N TYR A 243 10.35 -9.90 14.26
CA TYR A 243 10.59 -11.35 14.17
C TYR A 243 11.40 -11.86 15.39
N PRO A 244 10.88 -11.76 16.61
CA PRO A 244 11.64 -11.96 17.84
C PRO A 244 12.19 -13.39 18.03
N ASN A 245 11.57 -14.39 17.38
CA ASN A 245 12.04 -15.77 17.43
C ASN A 245 13.08 -16.10 16.34
N LEU A 246 13.25 -15.22 15.35
CA LEU A 246 14.14 -15.41 14.20
C LEU A 246 15.37 -14.50 14.26
N LEU A 247 15.21 -13.25 14.67
CA LEU A 247 16.24 -12.23 14.61
C LEU A 247 16.73 -11.84 16.01
N ARG A 248 18.05 -11.58 16.12
CA ARG A 248 18.69 -11.07 17.35
C ARG A 248 19.03 -9.59 17.27
N GLU A 249 19.16 -9.07 16.06
CA GLU A 249 19.55 -7.69 15.76
C GLU A 249 18.82 -7.20 14.50
N ASP A 250 18.69 -5.89 14.40
CA ASP A 250 18.21 -5.25 13.19
C ASP A 250 19.24 -5.39 12.07
N PHE A 251 18.78 -5.45 10.82
CA PHE A 251 19.69 -5.49 9.68
C PHE A 251 19.11 -4.74 8.45
N THR A 252 19.99 -4.42 7.50
CA THR A 252 19.62 -3.72 6.29
C THR A 252 19.14 -4.67 5.21
N THR A 253 17.99 -4.34 4.59
CA THR A 253 17.47 -4.96 3.38
C THR A 253 17.17 -3.92 2.30
N ILE A 254 16.69 -4.36 1.14
CA ILE A 254 16.19 -3.50 0.08
C ILE A 254 14.68 -3.29 0.25
N SER A 255 14.17 -2.14 -0.17
CA SER A 255 12.75 -1.83 -0.11
C SER A 255 12.26 -1.08 -1.33
N VAL A 256 10.96 -1.17 -1.57
CA VAL A 256 10.26 -0.48 -2.66
C VAL A 256 8.99 0.18 -2.14
N GLY A 257 8.70 1.41 -2.59
CA GLY A 257 7.49 2.12 -2.22
C GLY A 257 6.22 1.44 -2.75
N ALA A 258 5.17 1.48 -1.95
CA ALA A 258 3.83 1.03 -2.34
C ALA A 258 2.89 2.23 -2.48
N PHE A 259 1.89 2.10 -3.34
CA PHE A 259 0.89 3.14 -3.61
C PHE A 259 -0.52 2.57 -3.61
N LEU A 260 -1.44 3.29 -3.00
CA LEU A 260 -2.86 3.14 -3.25
C LEU A 260 -3.18 3.88 -4.56
N VAL A 261 -3.71 3.16 -5.55
CA VAL A 261 -3.98 3.69 -6.87
C VAL A 261 -5.42 3.48 -7.29
N THR A 262 -5.86 4.27 -8.26
CA THR A 262 -7.15 4.19 -8.95
C THR A 262 -6.95 4.52 -10.42
N TYR A 263 -8.01 4.54 -11.21
CA TYR A 263 -7.97 5.08 -12.56
C TYR A 263 -8.53 6.52 -12.62
N ASP A 264 -8.29 7.16 -13.75
CA ASP A 264 -8.80 8.49 -14.09
C ASP A 264 -10.28 8.41 -14.43
N PHE A 265 -11.10 7.99 -13.44
CA PHE A 265 -12.54 7.92 -13.58
C PHE A 265 -13.12 9.33 -13.69
N ASN A 266 -14.02 9.53 -14.66
CA ASN A 266 -14.70 10.80 -14.94
C ASN A 266 -16.22 10.73 -14.84
N LEU A 267 -16.81 9.56 -14.57
CA LEU A 267 -18.24 9.41 -14.31
C LEU A 267 -18.57 10.03 -12.95
N GLY A 268 -19.52 10.99 -12.93
CA GLY A 268 -19.83 11.80 -11.76
C GLY A 268 -20.05 10.99 -10.47
N GLY A 269 -20.86 9.93 -10.54
CA GLY A 269 -21.08 9.06 -9.36
C GLY A 269 -19.80 8.39 -8.85
N THR A 270 -18.93 7.88 -9.73
CA THR A 270 -17.65 7.28 -9.31
C THR A 270 -16.72 8.34 -8.71
N VAL A 271 -16.62 9.52 -9.34
CA VAL A 271 -15.83 10.64 -8.84
C VAL A 271 -16.27 11.05 -7.44
N ASP A 272 -17.58 11.11 -7.19
CA ASP A 272 -18.15 11.47 -5.89
C ASP A 272 -17.80 10.42 -4.82
N TYR A 273 -17.95 9.13 -5.11
CA TYR A 273 -17.56 8.06 -4.18
C TYR A 273 -16.06 8.06 -3.86
N LEU A 274 -15.19 8.25 -4.85
CA LEU A 274 -13.74 8.33 -4.63
C LEU A 274 -13.35 9.59 -3.83
N THR A 275 -14.06 10.70 -4.05
CA THR A 275 -13.88 11.93 -3.29
C THR A 275 -14.28 11.73 -1.82
N ARG A 276 -15.43 11.10 -1.57
CA ARG A 276 -15.88 10.74 -0.20
C ARG A 276 -14.92 9.76 0.47
N PHE A 277 -14.41 8.78 -0.28
CA PHE A 277 -13.40 7.85 0.23
C PHE A 277 -12.13 8.58 0.70
N ALA A 278 -11.61 9.54 -0.08
CA ALA A 278 -10.44 10.31 0.31
C ALA A 278 -10.70 11.17 1.56
N ARG A 279 -11.90 11.74 1.68
CA ARG A 279 -12.31 12.49 2.88
C ARG A 279 -12.38 11.58 4.11
N SER A 280 -13.02 10.42 3.98
CA SER A 280 -13.10 9.41 5.04
C SER A 280 -11.73 8.87 5.43
N LEU A 281 -10.85 8.59 4.45
CA LEU A 281 -9.46 8.20 4.70
C LEU A 281 -8.75 9.21 5.60
N CYS A 282 -8.95 10.49 5.32
CA CYS A 282 -8.36 11.55 6.12
C CYS A 282 -8.95 11.63 7.54
N GLN A 283 -10.26 11.49 7.68
CA GLN A 283 -10.95 11.55 8.97
C GLN A 283 -10.59 10.36 9.87
N ASN A 284 -10.42 9.19 9.27
CA ASN A 284 -10.12 7.95 9.99
C ASN A 284 -8.63 7.59 10.01
N PHE A 285 -7.75 8.52 9.59
CA PHE A 285 -6.33 8.22 9.45
C PHE A 285 -5.67 7.86 10.80
N SER A 286 -6.02 8.57 11.88
CA SER A 286 -5.53 8.25 13.22
C SER A 286 -6.03 6.88 13.72
N THR A 287 -7.23 6.48 13.35
CA THR A 287 -7.78 5.15 13.65
C THR A 287 -7.01 4.06 12.91
N LEU A 288 -6.70 4.28 11.62
CA LEU A 288 -5.85 3.38 10.84
C LEU A 288 -4.48 3.19 11.49
N GLN A 289 -3.84 4.28 11.95
CA GLN A 289 -2.53 4.22 12.62
C GLN A 289 -2.59 3.53 13.99
N ALA A 290 -3.69 3.67 14.72
CA ALA A 290 -3.86 3.11 16.06
C ALA A 290 -4.33 1.65 16.06
N GLN A 291 -5.24 1.27 15.15
CA GLN A 291 -5.96 0.00 15.18
C GLN A 291 -5.72 -0.87 13.94
N GLY A 292 -5.21 -0.31 12.85
CA GLY A 292 -4.89 -1.02 11.62
C GLY A 292 -3.54 -1.74 11.68
N HIS A 293 -3.15 -2.30 10.55
CA HIS A 293 -1.85 -2.93 10.39
C HIS A 293 -0.71 -1.97 10.79
N PRO A 294 0.35 -2.45 11.47
CA PRO A 294 1.45 -1.59 11.95
C PRO A 294 2.07 -0.67 10.87
N LYS A 295 2.06 -1.08 9.62
CA LYS A 295 2.53 -0.30 8.47
C LYS A 295 1.79 1.02 8.25
N TRP A 296 0.59 1.21 8.79
CA TRP A 296 -0.09 2.50 8.76
C TRP A 296 0.65 3.60 9.51
N ARG A 297 1.52 3.25 10.48
CA ARG A 297 2.35 4.22 11.21
C ARG A 297 3.46 4.81 10.36
N GLU A 298 3.82 4.16 9.26
CA GLU A 298 4.81 4.65 8.29
C GLU A 298 4.17 5.49 7.18
N VAL A 299 2.83 5.44 7.06
CA VAL A 299 2.09 6.21 6.05
C VAL A 299 1.89 7.64 6.52
N SER A 300 1.99 8.57 5.58
CA SER A 300 1.66 9.99 5.80
C SER A 300 0.63 10.44 4.76
N LEU A 301 -0.26 11.34 5.17
CA LEU A 301 -1.19 12.00 4.23
C LEU A 301 -0.50 13.05 3.35
N THR A 302 0.80 13.29 3.53
CA THR A 302 1.55 14.18 2.64
C THR A 302 1.56 13.62 1.22
N LEU A 303 1.42 14.52 0.25
CA LEU A 303 1.44 14.18 -1.17
C LEU A 303 2.71 14.77 -1.78
N PRO A 304 3.86 14.06 -1.71
CA PRO A 304 5.12 14.52 -2.28
C PRO A 304 5.04 14.58 -3.81
N ALA A 305 6.02 15.24 -4.43
CA ALA A 305 6.19 15.16 -5.88
C ALA A 305 6.37 13.69 -6.30
N LEU A 306 5.62 13.27 -7.30
CA LEU A 306 5.76 11.93 -7.88
C LEU A 306 6.87 11.93 -8.93
N GLY A 307 7.39 10.74 -9.24
CA GLY A 307 8.34 10.54 -10.32
C GLY A 307 7.77 10.88 -11.71
N PRO A 308 8.62 10.97 -12.74
CA PRO A 308 8.19 11.25 -14.11
C PRO A 308 7.11 10.27 -14.59
N GLY A 309 6.07 10.79 -15.24
CA GLY A 309 4.95 9.99 -15.76
C GLY A 309 3.89 9.59 -14.73
N TRP A 310 4.14 9.79 -13.46
CA TRP A 310 3.20 9.51 -12.37
C TRP A 310 2.29 10.70 -12.11
N THR A 311 1.01 10.44 -11.86
CA THR A 311 0.02 11.51 -11.64
C THR A 311 -0.94 11.14 -10.51
N TYR A 312 -1.20 12.09 -9.63
CA TYR A 312 -2.25 11.95 -8.62
C TYR A 312 -3.64 12.03 -9.23
N TYR A 313 -4.60 11.36 -8.61
CA TYR A 313 -6.01 11.53 -8.93
C TYR A 313 -6.52 12.85 -8.35
N ALA A 314 -6.81 13.81 -9.21
CA ALA A 314 -7.10 15.19 -8.80
C ALA A 314 -8.26 15.33 -7.79
N PRO A 315 -9.39 14.57 -7.90
CA PRO A 315 -10.48 14.65 -6.91
C PRO A 315 -10.02 14.28 -5.50
N THR A 316 -9.30 13.14 -5.32
CA THR A 316 -8.83 12.69 -4.01
C THR A 316 -7.73 13.60 -3.45
N THR A 317 -6.85 14.11 -4.33
CA THR A 317 -5.78 15.05 -3.95
C THR A 317 -6.33 16.32 -3.30
N ARG A 318 -7.42 16.87 -3.84
CA ARG A 318 -8.08 18.05 -3.27
C ARG A 318 -8.57 17.81 -1.85
N GLU A 319 -9.23 16.68 -1.62
CA GLU A 319 -9.75 16.32 -0.29
C GLU A 319 -8.62 16.10 0.73
N ILE A 320 -7.58 15.35 0.36
CA ILE A 320 -6.43 15.10 1.24
C ILE A 320 -5.73 16.41 1.61
N ARG A 321 -5.49 17.31 0.63
CA ARG A 321 -4.88 18.62 0.89
C ARG A 321 -5.76 19.53 1.75
N ALA A 322 -7.07 19.51 1.52
CA ALA A 322 -8.03 20.27 2.33
C ALA A 322 -8.05 19.81 3.80
N CYS A 323 -7.89 18.50 4.03
CA CYS A 323 -7.78 17.95 5.36
C CYS A 323 -6.49 18.39 6.06
N LEU A 324 -5.35 18.32 5.40
CA LEU A 324 -4.06 18.78 5.95
C LEU A 324 -4.07 20.27 6.28
N GLY A 325 -4.78 21.08 5.47
CA GLY A 325 -4.96 22.51 5.76
C GLY A 325 -5.78 22.77 7.03
N LYS A 326 -6.71 21.88 7.38
CA LYS A 326 -7.54 21.98 8.59
C LYS A 326 -6.83 21.50 9.86
N THR A 327 -5.85 20.60 9.70
CA THR A 327 -5.08 20.01 10.82
C THR A 327 -3.83 20.82 11.17
N LYS A 328 -3.51 21.89 10.43
CA LYS A 328 -2.48 22.81 10.92
C LYS A 328 -2.95 23.38 12.25
N PRO A 329 -2.21 23.18 13.37
CA PRO A 329 -2.47 23.95 14.58
C PRO A 329 -2.44 25.43 14.17
N SER A 330 -3.43 26.19 14.57
CA SER A 330 -3.33 27.66 14.53
C SER A 330 -1.97 27.99 15.12
N ALA A 331 -1.10 28.65 14.34
CA ALA A 331 0.18 29.09 14.86
C ALA A 331 -0.10 29.71 16.23
N PRO A 332 0.67 29.38 17.29
CA PRO A 332 0.43 29.96 18.59
C PRO A 332 0.34 31.47 18.38
N ALA A 333 -0.76 32.04 18.83
CA ALA A 333 -0.99 33.48 18.73
C ALA A 333 0.29 34.12 19.20
N LYS A 334 0.94 34.94 18.35
CA LYS A 334 2.14 35.66 18.75
C LYS A 334 1.81 36.27 20.11
N PRO A 335 2.61 36.03 21.16
CA PRO A 335 2.33 36.61 22.46
C PRO A 335 2.13 38.08 22.24
N ALA A 336 1.01 38.61 22.72
CA ALA A 336 0.68 40.04 22.59
C ALA A 336 1.91 40.81 23.01
N ARG A 337 2.48 41.57 22.08
CA ARG A 337 3.69 42.34 22.31
C ARG A 337 3.41 43.27 23.50
N LYS A 338 4.06 43.03 24.63
CA LYS A 338 3.96 43.93 25.77
C LYS A 338 4.58 45.27 25.35
N CYS A 339 3.79 46.31 25.39
CA CYS A 339 4.29 47.67 25.14
C CYS A 339 5.44 48.02 26.07
N SER A 340 6.52 48.55 25.51
CA SER A 340 7.61 49.11 26.32
C SER A 340 7.15 50.36 27.06
N ALA A 341 7.86 50.76 28.12
CA ALA A 341 7.57 51.98 28.84
C ALA A 341 7.65 53.22 27.92
N GLU A 342 8.61 53.22 26.98
CA GLU A 342 8.78 54.30 26.00
C GLU A 342 7.62 54.38 24.99
N GLU A 343 7.11 53.25 24.49
CA GLU A 343 5.95 53.22 23.58
C GLU A 343 4.69 53.74 24.26
N ARG A 344 4.52 53.51 25.57
CA ARG A 344 3.41 54.08 26.37
C ARG A 344 3.53 55.56 26.58
N ILE A 345 4.75 56.08 26.83
CA ILE A 345 5.02 57.51 27.00
C ILE A 345 4.75 58.24 25.68
N LEU A 346 5.06 57.63 24.55
CA LEU A 346 4.84 58.23 23.23
C LEU A 346 3.41 58.01 22.68
N GLY A 347 2.51 57.38 23.43
CA GLY A 347 1.12 57.15 23.01
C GLY A 347 1.01 56.21 21.80
N LEU A 348 2.02 55.34 21.55
CA LEU A 348 2.06 54.41 20.41
C LEU A 348 1.44 53.05 20.71
N CYS A 349 0.88 52.86 21.89
CA CYS A 349 0.15 51.69 22.32
C CYS A 349 -1.16 52.09 23.01
N ASN A 350 -2.24 51.42 22.61
CA ASN A 350 -3.51 51.45 23.34
C ASN A 350 -3.56 50.33 24.37
#